data_7e8d7f8d73598eb41d0948d556540caf
#
_entry.id   7e8d7f8d73598eb41d0948d556540caf
#
_cell.length_a   1.000
_cell.length_b   1.000
_cell.length_c   1.000
_cell.angle_alpha   90.00
_cell.angle_beta   90.00
_cell.angle_gamma   90.00
#
_symmetry.space_group_name_H-M   'P 1'
#
loop_
_entity.id
_entity.type
_entity.pdbx_description
1 polymer ?
#
loop_
_entity_poly.entity_id
_entity_poly.type
_entity_poly.pdbx_seq_one_letter_code
_entity_poly.pdbx_strand_id
1 'polypeptide(L)'
;MTSELGHLLPELRHEATLSNDERIRRIQLDRWISYPKAEVILARMSYLLAYPPHDRMPALLIYGGAGMGKTKILRKFIRDYPAAFDDSVGITHMRVIHKQMPPEPDEKSFYEGLLDALGSPTNHYHTVAQLRRIARDLLQFVKARTLIIDELHSMLAGTHRQQQILLNTLRFLANDIKLPLICAGTGNAKRALMTDQQLADRFEIIELSRWRNDEAFNRLLASFLGLLPLRQQSDLLAPAVRKALLDHSDGVTVRIVRLIEALAIDAIRSGRERIDMESFSVVPSLPLLLSMEDRSHAGIS
;
A
#
# COMPACT_ATOMS: atom_id res chain seq x y z
N MET A 1 26.96 20.13 19.60
CA MET A 1 26.38 18.79 19.43
C MET A 1 25.25 18.70 18.36
N THR A 2 24.73 19.79 17.82
CA THR A 2 23.65 19.79 16.81
C THR A 2 24.14 19.68 15.36
N SER A 3 25.42 19.82 15.06
CA SER A 3 25.94 19.72 13.68
C SER A 3 26.19 18.26 13.21
N GLU A 4 26.34 17.33 14.13
CA GLU A 4 26.65 15.92 13.83
C GLU A 4 25.44 15.10 13.29
N LEU A 5 24.20 15.52 13.56
CA LEU A 5 22.97 14.84 13.13
C LEU A 5 22.27 15.55 11.95
N GLY A 6 23.02 16.30 11.14
CA GLY A 6 22.49 17.05 10.01
C GLY A 6 21.87 16.19 8.90
N HIS A 7 22.19 14.90 8.85
CA HIS A 7 21.64 13.92 7.90
C HIS A 7 20.22 13.47 8.25
N LEU A 8 19.77 13.68 9.50
CA LEU A 8 18.42 13.34 9.94
C LEU A 8 17.45 14.50 9.74
N LEU A 9 16.20 14.17 9.49
CA LEU A 9 15.11 15.14 9.49
C LEU A 9 15.06 15.87 10.84
N PRO A 10 14.87 17.19 10.88
CA PRO A 10 14.96 17.99 12.10
C PRO A 10 14.11 17.44 13.25
N GLU A 11 12.88 16.99 12.94
CA GLU A 11 11.91 16.43 13.87
C GLU A 11 12.33 15.06 14.42
N LEU A 12 13.22 14.33 13.76
CA LEU A 12 13.67 12.99 14.15
C LEU A 12 15.06 12.95 14.79
N ARG A 13 15.78 14.08 14.84
CA ARG A 13 17.14 14.13 15.43
C ARG A 13 17.17 13.68 16.88
N HIS A 14 16.11 13.97 17.64
CA HIS A 14 15.99 13.51 19.03
C HIS A 14 15.95 11.98 19.15
N GLU A 15 15.47 11.26 18.13
CA GLU A 15 15.43 9.81 18.15
C GLU A 15 16.85 9.18 18.18
N ALA A 16 17.86 9.81 17.59
CA ALA A 16 19.24 9.31 17.62
C ALA A 16 19.89 9.41 19.02
N THR A 17 19.32 10.20 19.93
CA THR A 17 19.80 10.33 21.32
C THR A 17 19.17 9.34 22.29
N LEU A 18 18.14 8.60 21.86
CA LEU A 18 17.47 7.59 22.65
C LEU A 18 18.37 6.37 22.91
N SER A 19 17.95 5.50 23.83
CA SER A 19 18.58 4.21 24.06
C SER A 19 18.56 3.33 22.81
N ASN A 20 19.44 2.35 22.73
CA ASN A 20 19.48 1.42 21.59
C ASN A 20 18.15 0.70 21.38
N ASP A 21 17.53 0.23 22.45
CA ASP A 21 16.26 -0.48 22.39
C ASP A 21 15.12 0.42 21.86
N GLU A 22 15.07 1.67 22.29
CA GLU A 22 14.08 2.63 21.81
C GLU A 22 14.29 2.97 20.32
N ARG A 23 15.56 3.20 19.91
CA ARG A 23 15.89 3.43 18.50
C ARG A 23 15.50 2.25 17.62
N ILE A 24 15.77 1.01 18.06
CA ILE A 24 15.38 -0.22 17.36
C ILE A 24 13.86 -0.29 17.25
N ARG A 25 13.12 -0.03 18.33
CA ARG A 25 11.64 0.03 18.27
C ARG A 25 11.15 1.07 17.27
N ARG A 26 11.81 2.24 17.22
CA ARG A 26 11.48 3.30 16.25
C ARG A 26 11.69 2.87 14.79
N ILE A 27 12.77 2.13 14.49
CA ILE A 27 13.01 1.55 13.16
C ILE A 27 11.89 0.58 12.78
N GLN A 28 11.38 -0.22 13.73
CA GLN A 28 10.34 -1.23 13.50
C GLN A 28 8.92 -0.65 13.39
N LEU A 29 8.72 0.64 13.67
CA LEU A 29 7.41 1.27 13.51
C LEU A 29 7.00 1.35 12.05
N ASP A 30 5.71 1.17 11.79
CA ASP A 30 5.12 1.32 10.47
C ASP A 30 5.13 2.79 10.02
N ARG A 31 6.24 3.23 9.39
CA ARG A 31 6.41 4.59 8.87
C ARG A 31 6.07 4.67 7.38
N TRP A 32 5.54 5.80 6.96
CA TRP A 32 5.43 6.14 5.55
C TRP A 32 6.77 6.65 5.02
N ILE A 33 7.20 6.07 3.91
CA ILE A 33 8.41 6.49 3.20
C ILE A 33 7.95 6.98 1.83
N SER A 34 8.14 8.28 1.58
CA SER A 34 7.72 8.89 0.33
C SER A 34 8.73 8.61 -0.79
N TYR A 35 8.21 8.43 -1.99
CA TYR A 35 9.02 8.31 -3.21
C TYR A 35 8.19 8.76 -4.43
N PRO A 36 8.83 9.21 -5.54
CA PRO A 36 8.13 9.91 -6.62
C PRO A 36 6.93 9.18 -7.19
N LYS A 37 7.04 7.85 -7.40
CA LYS A 37 5.94 7.04 -7.95
C LYS A 37 4.74 6.98 -7.01
N ALA A 38 4.98 6.87 -5.70
CA ALA A 38 3.91 6.88 -4.70
C ALA A 38 3.23 8.25 -4.63
N GLU A 39 4.00 9.33 -4.72
CA GLU A 39 3.45 10.69 -4.73
C GLU A 39 2.54 10.92 -5.95
N VAL A 40 2.96 10.48 -7.14
CA VAL A 40 2.12 10.51 -8.35
C VAL A 40 0.81 9.74 -8.15
N ILE A 41 0.89 8.54 -7.57
CA ILE A 41 -0.31 7.72 -7.30
C ILE A 41 -1.23 8.42 -6.30
N LEU A 42 -0.69 8.94 -5.19
CA LEU A 42 -1.48 9.66 -4.18
C LEU A 42 -2.13 10.91 -4.75
N ALA A 43 -1.41 11.68 -5.58
CA ALA A 43 -1.97 12.84 -6.28
C ALA A 43 -3.12 12.43 -7.21
N ARG A 44 -2.98 11.30 -7.92
CA ARG A 44 -4.02 10.78 -8.80
C ARG A 44 -5.25 10.31 -8.03
N MET A 45 -5.04 9.64 -6.89
CA MET A 45 -6.13 9.25 -5.97
C MET A 45 -6.87 10.48 -5.42
N SER A 46 -6.14 11.54 -5.05
CA SER A 46 -6.71 12.81 -4.58
C SER A 46 -7.53 13.51 -5.68
N TYR A 47 -7.05 13.46 -6.92
CA TYR A 47 -7.80 13.97 -8.07
C TYR A 47 -9.13 13.22 -8.24
N LEU A 48 -9.12 11.88 -8.15
CA LEU A 48 -10.34 11.07 -8.23
C LEU A 48 -11.31 11.35 -7.08
N LEU A 49 -10.80 11.54 -5.87
CA LEU A 49 -11.62 11.88 -4.69
C LEU A 49 -12.36 13.22 -4.87
N ALA A 50 -11.72 14.17 -5.55
CA ALA A 50 -12.30 15.49 -5.84
C ALA A 50 -13.15 15.53 -7.12
N TYR A 51 -13.12 14.45 -7.92
CA TYR A 51 -13.79 14.42 -9.22
C TYR A 51 -15.30 14.57 -9.07
N PRO A 52 -15.95 15.47 -9.86
CA PRO A 52 -17.39 15.66 -9.81
C PRO A 52 -18.13 14.43 -10.36
N PRO A 53 -19.36 14.14 -9.88
CA PRO A 53 -20.15 13.03 -10.41
C PRO A 53 -20.43 13.20 -11.91
N HIS A 54 -20.13 12.17 -12.67
CA HIS A 54 -20.32 12.07 -14.11
C HIS A 54 -20.90 10.72 -14.53
N ASP A 55 -21.47 10.61 -15.73
CA ASP A 55 -22.02 9.34 -16.24
C ASP A 55 -20.93 8.30 -16.51
N ARG A 56 -19.71 8.74 -16.83
CA ARG A 56 -18.53 7.88 -16.96
C ARG A 56 -17.49 8.29 -15.92
N MET A 57 -17.61 7.70 -14.73
CA MET A 57 -16.63 7.96 -13.68
C MET A 57 -15.27 7.37 -14.04
N PRO A 58 -14.17 8.15 -13.89
CA PRO A 58 -12.82 7.63 -14.07
C PRO A 58 -12.46 6.67 -12.95
N ALA A 59 -11.53 5.77 -13.23
CA ALA A 59 -11.03 4.80 -12.28
C ALA A 59 -9.52 4.66 -12.36
N LEU A 60 -8.89 4.13 -11.32
CA LEU A 60 -7.45 3.90 -11.23
C LEU A 60 -7.18 2.45 -10.88
N LEU A 61 -6.30 1.79 -11.62
CA LEU A 61 -5.71 0.51 -11.27
C LEU A 61 -4.23 0.68 -10.92
N ILE A 62 -3.87 0.33 -9.71
CA ILE A 62 -2.49 0.21 -9.23
C ILE A 62 -2.14 -1.27 -9.24
N TYR A 63 -1.23 -1.69 -10.12
CA TYR A 63 -0.84 -3.09 -10.16
C TYR A 63 0.66 -3.28 -10.03
N GLY A 64 1.06 -4.49 -9.62
CA GLY A 64 2.47 -4.85 -9.46
C GLY A 64 2.61 -6.17 -8.70
N GLY A 65 3.81 -6.71 -8.68
CA GLY A 65 4.13 -7.94 -7.94
C GLY A 65 3.77 -7.86 -6.45
N ALA A 66 3.83 -9.01 -5.77
CA ALA A 66 3.72 -9.05 -4.31
C ALA A 66 4.85 -8.23 -3.67
N GLY A 67 4.56 -7.57 -2.55
CA GLY A 67 5.56 -6.79 -1.83
C GLY A 67 5.97 -5.45 -2.45
N MET A 68 5.32 -4.99 -3.54
CA MET A 68 5.64 -3.72 -4.20
C MET A 68 5.07 -2.47 -3.49
N GLY A 69 4.35 -2.62 -2.39
CA GLY A 69 3.88 -1.50 -1.58
C GLY A 69 2.49 -0.96 -1.93
N LYS A 70 1.70 -1.64 -2.79
CA LYS A 70 0.34 -1.22 -3.18
C LYS A 70 -0.54 -0.89 -1.97
N THR A 71 -0.75 -1.86 -1.09
CA THR A 71 -1.57 -1.71 0.12
C THR A 71 -1.05 -0.59 1.04
N LYS A 72 0.27 -0.37 1.08
CA LYS A 72 0.88 0.71 1.87
C LYS A 72 0.46 2.09 1.36
N ILE A 73 0.46 2.27 0.03
CA ILE A 73 -0.03 3.51 -0.62
C ILE A 73 -1.51 3.72 -0.33
N LEU A 74 -2.34 2.67 -0.46
CA LEU A 74 -3.76 2.75 -0.14
C LEU A 74 -3.99 3.15 1.32
N ARG A 75 -3.28 2.52 2.27
CA ARG A 75 -3.38 2.85 3.70
C ARG A 75 -2.92 4.28 4.01
N LYS A 76 -1.88 4.78 3.32
CA LYS A 76 -1.47 6.18 3.45
C LYS A 76 -2.60 7.11 3.03
N PHE A 77 -3.20 6.86 1.87
CA PHE A 77 -4.31 7.67 1.37
C PHE A 77 -5.52 7.65 2.33
N ILE A 78 -5.90 6.47 2.84
CA ILE A 78 -7.01 6.33 3.79
C ILE A 78 -6.74 7.14 5.08
N ARG A 79 -5.51 7.12 5.59
CA ARG A 79 -5.11 7.92 6.76
C ARG A 79 -5.16 9.42 6.51
N ASP A 80 -4.93 9.87 5.28
CA ASP A 80 -4.97 11.28 4.91
C ASP A 80 -6.40 11.81 4.79
N TYR A 81 -7.38 10.90 4.60
CA TYR A 81 -8.80 11.22 4.46
C TYR A 81 -9.66 10.41 5.44
N PRO A 82 -9.49 10.60 6.75
CA PRO A 82 -10.24 9.86 7.76
C PRO A 82 -11.74 10.16 7.68
N ALA A 83 -12.54 9.28 8.27
CA ALA A 83 -13.94 9.56 8.53
C ALA A 83 -14.05 10.75 9.48
N ALA A 84 -15.01 11.63 9.23
CA ALA A 84 -15.24 12.85 10.02
C ALA A 84 -16.67 12.89 10.53
N PHE A 85 -16.84 13.06 11.84
CA PHE A 85 -18.16 13.26 12.43
C PHE A 85 -18.60 14.70 12.24
N ASP A 86 -19.82 14.89 11.78
CA ASP A 86 -20.47 16.20 11.61
C ASP A 86 -21.48 16.38 12.74
N ASP A 87 -21.11 17.14 13.76
CA ASP A 87 -21.94 17.40 14.94
C ASP A 87 -23.26 18.09 14.58
N SER A 88 -23.30 18.86 13.50
CA SER A 88 -24.50 19.63 13.11
C SER A 88 -25.66 18.76 12.65
N VAL A 89 -25.35 17.59 12.09
CA VAL A 89 -26.33 16.64 11.53
C VAL A 89 -26.26 15.26 12.20
N GLY A 90 -25.30 15.03 13.09
CA GLY A 90 -25.14 13.76 13.82
C GLY A 90 -24.69 12.60 12.90
N ILE A 91 -23.97 12.87 11.81
CA ILE A 91 -23.59 11.87 10.80
C ILE A 91 -22.09 11.79 10.68
N THR A 92 -21.56 10.58 10.57
CA THR A 92 -20.17 10.35 10.19
C THR A 92 -20.04 10.33 8.67
N HIS A 93 -19.32 11.28 8.10
CA HIS A 93 -18.99 11.32 6.69
C HIS A 93 -17.76 10.45 6.40
N MET A 94 -17.89 9.52 5.46
CA MET A 94 -16.83 8.60 5.04
C MET A 94 -16.52 8.82 3.55
N ARG A 95 -15.68 9.80 3.24
CA ARG A 95 -15.38 10.16 1.84
C ARG A 95 -14.63 9.06 1.10
N VAL A 96 -13.82 8.27 1.80
CA VAL A 96 -13.03 7.15 1.27
C VAL A 96 -13.53 5.88 1.91
N ILE A 97 -14.09 4.99 1.11
CA ILE A 97 -14.47 3.65 1.54
C ILE A 97 -13.40 2.68 1.06
N HIS A 98 -12.94 1.80 1.93
CA HIS A 98 -11.95 0.78 1.60
C HIS A 98 -12.46 -0.61 1.92
N LYS A 99 -12.29 -1.51 0.97
CA LYS A 99 -12.52 -2.95 1.18
C LYS A 99 -11.50 -3.78 0.43
N GLN A 100 -11.30 -4.99 0.88
CA GLN A 100 -10.55 -6.01 0.17
C GLN A 100 -11.50 -6.85 -0.67
N MET A 101 -11.10 -7.26 -1.88
CA MET A 101 -11.85 -8.22 -2.67
C MET A 101 -11.94 -9.55 -1.90
N PRO A 102 -13.13 -10.18 -1.80
CA PRO A 102 -13.23 -11.48 -1.14
C PRO A 102 -12.37 -12.53 -1.85
N PRO A 103 -11.82 -13.50 -1.10
CA PRO A 103 -10.94 -14.53 -1.67
C PRO A 103 -11.66 -15.41 -2.70
N GLU A 104 -12.95 -15.63 -2.52
CA GLU A 104 -13.84 -16.27 -3.51
C GLU A 104 -14.71 -15.20 -4.14
N PRO A 105 -14.74 -15.11 -5.48
CA PRO A 105 -15.52 -14.11 -6.19
C PRO A 105 -17.02 -14.38 -6.09
N ASP A 106 -17.66 -13.81 -5.10
CA ASP A 106 -19.09 -13.88 -4.86
C ASP A 106 -19.68 -12.49 -4.65
N GLU A 107 -20.77 -12.20 -5.35
CA GLU A 107 -21.42 -10.88 -5.30
C GLU A 107 -22.01 -10.59 -3.91
N LYS A 108 -22.55 -11.61 -3.24
CA LYS A 108 -23.12 -11.46 -1.90
C LYS A 108 -22.03 -11.07 -0.90
N SER A 109 -20.95 -11.84 -0.86
CA SER A 109 -19.78 -11.58 -0.01
C SER A 109 -19.13 -10.24 -0.32
N PHE A 110 -19.17 -9.80 -1.59
CA PHE A 110 -18.71 -8.47 -1.95
C PHE A 110 -19.55 -7.38 -1.28
N TYR A 111 -20.88 -7.45 -1.36
CA TYR A 111 -21.74 -6.44 -0.73
C TYR A 111 -21.73 -6.53 0.80
N GLU A 112 -21.69 -7.72 1.38
CA GLU A 112 -21.54 -7.91 2.83
C GLU A 112 -20.27 -7.20 3.33
N GLY A 113 -19.12 -7.47 2.73
CA GLY A 113 -17.89 -6.78 3.10
C GLY A 113 -17.88 -5.27 2.81
N LEU A 114 -18.67 -4.78 1.85
CA LEU A 114 -18.87 -3.34 1.64
C LEU A 114 -19.70 -2.72 2.77
N LEU A 115 -20.76 -3.41 3.20
CA LEU A 115 -21.59 -2.98 4.31
C LEU A 115 -20.85 -3.00 5.64
N ASP A 116 -20.01 -4.02 5.87
CA ASP A 116 -19.12 -4.06 7.04
C ASP A 116 -18.16 -2.86 7.06
N ALA A 117 -17.58 -2.49 5.90
CA ALA A 117 -16.73 -1.31 5.78
C ALA A 117 -17.47 0.01 6.04
N LEU A 118 -18.80 0.03 5.86
CA LEU A 118 -19.69 1.14 6.18
C LEU A 118 -20.22 1.11 7.62
N GLY A 119 -19.81 0.11 8.42
CA GLY A 119 -20.26 -0.05 9.81
C GLY A 119 -21.70 -0.56 9.93
N SER A 120 -22.26 -1.16 8.88
CA SER A 120 -23.62 -1.68 8.87
C SER A 120 -23.62 -3.19 9.09
N PRO A 121 -24.26 -3.69 10.17
CA PRO A 121 -24.37 -5.12 10.38
C PRO A 121 -25.21 -5.78 9.26
N THR A 122 -24.71 -6.90 8.75
CA THR A 122 -25.42 -7.69 7.75
C THR A 122 -26.11 -8.90 8.37
N ASN A 123 -27.22 -9.31 7.75
CA ASN A 123 -27.98 -10.50 8.14
C ASN A 123 -27.85 -11.53 7.01
N HIS A 124 -27.59 -12.78 7.35
CA HIS A 124 -27.49 -13.89 6.38
C HIS A 124 -28.73 -14.09 5.49
N TYR A 125 -29.88 -13.60 5.92
CA TYR A 125 -31.13 -13.69 5.16
C TYR A 125 -31.26 -12.64 4.05
N HIS A 126 -30.40 -11.62 3.98
CA HIS A 126 -30.49 -10.62 2.93
C HIS A 126 -30.17 -11.22 1.55
N THR A 127 -31.02 -10.92 0.58
CA THR A 127 -30.77 -11.21 -0.83
C THR A 127 -29.73 -10.23 -1.38
N VAL A 128 -29.04 -10.58 -2.48
CA VAL A 128 -28.09 -9.68 -3.15
C VAL A 128 -28.75 -8.36 -3.56
N ALA A 129 -30.01 -8.39 -4.00
CA ALA A 129 -30.76 -7.18 -4.36
C ALA A 129 -30.97 -6.23 -3.16
N GLN A 130 -31.27 -6.80 -1.99
CA GLN A 130 -31.41 -6.03 -0.75
C GLN A 130 -30.05 -5.44 -0.31
N LEU A 131 -28.99 -6.25 -0.30
CA LEU A 131 -27.65 -5.78 0.05
C LEU A 131 -27.17 -4.65 -0.88
N ARG A 132 -27.42 -4.79 -2.19
CA ARG A 132 -27.13 -3.76 -3.20
C ARG A 132 -27.83 -2.45 -2.90
N ARG A 133 -29.14 -2.51 -2.56
CA ARG A 133 -29.93 -1.33 -2.20
C ARG A 133 -29.39 -0.67 -0.94
N ILE A 134 -29.17 -1.45 0.13
CA ILE A 134 -28.64 -0.93 1.40
C ILE A 134 -27.27 -0.28 1.18
N ALA A 135 -26.39 -0.92 0.42
CA ALA A 135 -25.07 -0.38 0.10
C ALA A 135 -25.17 0.97 -0.64
N ARG A 136 -26.06 1.08 -1.64
CA ARG A 136 -26.32 2.34 -2.34
C ARG A 136 -26.75 3.44 -1.36
N ASP A 137 -27.79 3.16 -0.56
CA ASP A 137 -28.38 4.15 0.36
C ASP A 137 -27.34 4.61 1.40
N LEU A 138 -26.54 3.69 1.94
CA LEU A 138 -25.49 4.02 2.91
C LEU A 138 -24.33 4.78 2.28
N LEU A 139 -23.85 4.41 1.10
CA LEU A 139 -22.79 5.15 0.39
C LEU A 139 -23.19 6.60 0.15
N GLN A 140 -24.47 6.83 -0.21
CA GLN A 140 -25.01 8.19 -0.35
C GLN A 140 -25.11 8.91 1.00
N PHE A 141 -25.61 8.21 2.03
CA PHE A 141 -25.79 8.75 3.37
C PHE A 141 -24.46 9.21 4.00
N VAL A 142 -23.40 8.39 3.92
CA VAL A 142 -22.07 8.75 4.43
C VAL A 142 -21.31 9.71 3.53
N LYS A 143 -21.90 10.14 2.41
CA LYS A 143 -21.30 11.01 1.39
C LYS A 143 -19.99 10.43 0.83
N ALA A 144 -19.98 9.13 0.52
CA ALA A 144 -18.84 8.46 -0.10
C ALA A 144 -18.46 9.17 -1.41
N ARG A 145 -17.14 9.34 -1.63
CA ARG A 145 -16.58 10.03 -2.81
C ARG A 145 -15.67 9.12 -3.63
N THR A 146 -15.16 8.05 -3.06
CA THR A 146 -14.39 7.04 -3.77
C THR A 146 -14.45 5.69 -3.04
N LEU A 147 -14.38 4.62 -3.82
CA LEU A 147 -14.27 3.25 -3.31
C LEU A 147 -12.92 2.66 -3.69
N ILE A 148 -12.15 2.27 -2.68
CA ILE A 148 -10.89 1.56 -2.82
C ILE A 148 -11.14 0.06 -2.69
N ILE A 149 -10.66 -0.72 -3.66
CA ILE A 149 -10.75 -2.17 -3.69
C ILE A 149 -9.34 -2.75 -3.79
N ASP A 150 -8.85 -3.32 -2.70
CA ASP A 150 -7.55 -4.00 -2.68
C ASP A 150 -7.70 -5.49 -3.08
N GLU A 151 -6.60 -6.12 -3.49
CA GLU A 151 -6.53 -7.52 -3.91
C GLU A 151 -7.50 -7.88 -5.04
N LEU A 152 -7.74 -6.95 -5.98
CA LEU A 152 -8.70 -7.14 -7.09
C LEU A 152 -8.48 -8.44 -7.88
N HIS A 153 -7.26 -8.97 -7.90
CA HIS A 153 -6.94 -10.21 -8.60
C HIS A 153 -7.63 -11.45 -8.02
N SER A 154 -8.12 -11.41 -6.78
CA SER A 154 -8.90 -12.50 -6.16
C SER A 154 -10.17 -12.81 -6.95
N MET A 155 -10.71 -11.85 -7.73
CA MET A 155 -11.84 -12.12 -8.62
C MET A 155 -11.58 -13.22 -9.65
N LEU A 156 -10.30 -13.53 -9.95
CA LEU A 156 -9.91 -14.59 -10.90
C LEU A 156 -9.94 -16.00 -10.28
N ALA A 157 -10.09 -16.14 -8.97
CA ALA A 157 -10.16 -17.44 -8.30
C ALA A 157 -11.46 -18.22 -8.64
N GLY A 158 -12.50 -17.51 -9.14
CA GLY A 158 -13.78 -18.12 -9.46
C GLY A 158 -13.94 -18.47 -10.94
N THR A 159 -15.12 -19.01 -11.26
CA THR A 159 -15.54 -19.31 -12.61
C THR A 159 -15.67 -18.02 -13.45
N HIS A 160 -15.59 -18.16 -14.78
CA HIS A 160 -15.80 -17.03 -15.70
C HIS A 160 -17.14 -16.29 -15.43
N ARG A 161 -18.21 -17.03 -15.11
CA ARG A 161 -19.51 -16.44 -14.75
C ARG A 161 -19.41 -15.54 -13.50
N GLN A 162 -18.74 -16.01 -12.46
CA GLN A 162 -18.55 -15.23 -11.23
C GLN A 162 -17.71 -13.97 -11.47
N GLN A 163 -16.65 -14.08 -12.29
CA GLN A 163 -15.86 -12.93 -12.71
C GLN A 163 -16.71 -11.88 -13.43
N GLN A 164 -17.56 -12.30 -14.37
CA GLN A 164 -18.47 -11.39 -15.09
C GLN A 164 -19.49 -10.72 -14.16
N ILE A 165 -20.01 -11.43 -13.17
CA ILE A 165 -20.91 -10.84 -12.17
C ILE A 165 -20.19 -9.73 -11.39
N LEU A 166 -18.95 -9.96 -10.94
CA LEU A 166 -18.19 -8.93 -10.23
C LEU A 166 -17.80 -7.74 -11.11
N LEU A 167 -17.41 -7.97 -12.37
CA LEU A 167 -17.19 -6.87 -13.33
C LEU A 167 -18.45 -6.02 -13.51
N ASN A 168 -19.63 -6.65 -13.61
CA ASN A 168 -20.92 -5.96 -13.66
C ASN A 168 -21.19 -5.19 -12.37
N THR A 169 -20.85 -5.74 -11.21
CA THR A 169 -20.96 -5.05 -9.91
C THR A 169 -20.09 -3.80 -9.85
N LEU A 170 -18.82 -3.88 -10.31
CA LEU A 170 -17.95 -2.72 -10.38
C LEU A 170 -18.49 -1.65 -11.34
N ARG A 171 -19.04 -2.09 -12.49
CA ARG A 171 -19.67 -1.19 -13.45
C ARG A 171 -20.90 -0.49 -12.86
N PHE A 172 -21.73 -1.22 -12.12
CA PHE A 172 -22.90 -0.67 -11.42
C PHE A 172 -22.45 0.40 -10.39
N LEU A 173 -21.47 0.11 -9.56
CA LEU A 173 -20.95 1.07 -8.58
C LEU A 173 -20.42 2.36 -9.24
N ALA A 174 -19.69 2.23 -10.35
CA ALA A 174 -19.17 3.37 -11.08
C ALA A 174 -20.27 4.19 -11.78
N ASN A 175 -21.28 3.55 -12.34
CA ASN A 175 -22.31 4.23 -13.13
C ASN A 175 -23.47 4.76 -12.30
N ASP A 176 -24.09 3.90 -11.50
CA ASP A 176 -25.32 4.21 -10.76
C ASP A 176 -25.04 5.05 -9.52
N ILE A 177 -23.98 4.71 -8.79
CA ILE A 177 -23.59 5.42 -7.57
C ILE A 177 -22.65 6.58 -7.90
N LYS A 178 -22.10 6.58 -9.12
CA LYS A 178 -21.16 7.61 -9.61
C LYS A 178 -19.93 7.77 -8.70
N LEU A 179 -19.38 6.63 -8.26
CA LEU A 179 -18.16 6.58 -7.46
C LEU A 179 -16.94 6.26 -8.33
N PRO A 180 -15.88 7.08 -8.29
CA PRO A 180 -14.58 6.69 -8.80
C PRO A 180 -14.09 5.44 -8.08
N LEU A 181 -13.55 4.47 -8.84
CA LEU A 181 -12.98 3.26 -8.31
C LEU A 181 -11.46 3.36 -8.30
N ILE A 182 -10.85 3.01 -7.17
CA ILE A 182 -9.41 2.84 -7.03
C ILE A 182 -9.15 1.39 -6.71
N CYS A 183 -8.57 0.67 -7.65
CA CYS A 183 -8.32 -0.77 -7.54
C CYS A 183 -6.83 -1.04 -7.37
N ALA A 184 -6.48 -2.02 -6.55
CA ALA A 184 -5.11 -2.51 -6.44
C ALA A 184 -5.07 -4.03 -6.60
N GLY A 185 -3.98 -4.55 -7.21
CA GLY A 185 -3.81 -5.98 -7.40
C GLY A 185 -2.51 -6.36 -8.10
N THR A 186 -2.38 -7.62 -8.46
CA THR A 186 -1.26 -8.13 -9.27
C THR A 186 -1.51 -7.89 -10.76
N GLY A 187 -0.55 -8.29 -11.63
CA GLY A 187 -0.75 -8.26 -13.09
C GLY A 187 -1.99 -9.02 -13.57
N ASN A 188 -2.47 -9.97 -12.77
CA ASN A 188 -3.72 -10.70 -13.03
C ASN A 188 -4.94 -9.77 -12.93
N ALA A 189 -4.95 -8.80 -12.01
CA ALA A 189 -6.03 -7.82 -11.91
C ALA A 189 -6.16 -6.98 -13.19
N LYS A 190 -5.03 -6.56 -13.77
CA LYS A 190 -5.01 -5.88 -15.07
C LYS A 190 -5.64 -6.76 -16.15
N ARG A 191 -5.22 -8.03 -16.24
CA ARG A 191 -5.79 -8.97 -17.24
C ARG A 191 -7.31 -9.13 -17.07
N ALA A 192 -7.78 -9.26 -15.83
CA ALA A 192 -9.21 -9.40 -15.55
C ALA A 192 -10.01 -8.18 -16.01
N LEU A 193 -9.55 -6.96 -15.69
CA LEU A 193 -10.22 -5.73 -16.13
C LEU A 193 -10.22 -5.57 -17.64
N MET A 194 -9.16 -5.99 -18.33
CA MET A 194 -9.05 -5.90 -19.79
C MET A 194 -10.01 -6.86 -20.54
N THR A 195 -10.63 -7.81 -19.86
CA THR A 195 -11.68 -8.65 -20.49
C THR A 195 -13.01 -7.89 -20.69
N ASP A 196 -13.18 -6.76 -20.02
CA ASP A 196 -14.35 -5.88 -20.15
C ASP A 196 -13.91 -4.52 -20.72
N GLN A 197 -14.10 -4.31 -22.02
CA GLN A 197 -13.68 -3.09 -22.71
C GLN A 197 -14.32 -1.83 -22.11
N GLN A 198 -15.59 -1.90 -21.66
CA GLN A 198 -16.28 -0.74 -21.09
C GLN A 198 -15.71 -0.30 -19.74
N LEU A 199 -15.18 -1.24 -18.98
CA LEU A 199 -14.44 -0.93 -17.76
C LEU A 199 -12.99 -0.52 -18.08
N ALA A 200 -12.31 -1.24 -18.96
CA ALA A 200 -10.93 -0.98 -19.35
C ALA A 200 -10.72 0.48 -19.79
N ASP A 201 -11.64 1.02 -20.61
CA ASP A 201 -11.59 2.39 -21.13
C ASP A 201 -11.70 3.48 -20.04
N ARG A 202 -12.04 3.11 -18.81
CA ARG A 202 -12.18 4.05 -17.68
C ARG A 202 -10.98 4.04 -16.76
N PHE A 203 -10.21 2.94 -16.80
CA PHE A 203 -9.11 2.75 -15.89
C PHE A 203 -7.82 3.40 -16.42
N GLU A 204 -7.33 4.38 -15.69
CA GLU A 204 -5.93 4.72 -15.75
C GLU A 204 -5.13 3.62 -15.04
N ILE A 205 -4.05 3.17 -15.66
CA ILE A 205 -3.30 2.02 -15.17
C ILE A 205 -1.89 2.46 -14.79
N ILE A 206 -1.53 2.27 -13.50
CA ILE A 206 -0.20 2.58 -12.99
C ILE A 206 0.45 1.30 -12.48
N GLU A 207 1.63 0.99 -13.02
CA GLU A 207 2.43 -0.15 -12.61
C GLU A 207 3.41 0.22 -11.49
N LEU A 208 3.45 -0.56 -10.42
CA LEU A 208 4.55 -0.60 -9.46
C LEU A 208 5.51 -1.71 -9.87
N SER A 209 6.49 -1.34 -10.69
CA SER A 209 7.56 -2.23 -11.14
C SER A 209 8.65 -2.39 -10.08
N ARG A 210 9.46 -3.44 -10.21
CA ARG A 210 10.66 -3.62 -9.37
C ARG A 210 11.59 -2.42 -9.52
N TRP A 211 12.24 -2.08 -8.41
CA TRP A 211 13.24 -1.03 -8.38
C TRP A 211 14.44 -1.38 -9.26
N ARG A 212 14.97 -0.36 -9.89
CA ARG A 212 16.20 -0.43 -10.69
C ARG A 212 17.18 0.62 -10.17
N ASN A 213 18.44 0.51 -10.56
CA ASN A 213 19.46 1.50 -10.17
C ASN A 213 19.28 2.79 -11.00
N ASP A 214 18.29 3.57 -10.64
CA ASP A 214 17.90 4.83 -11.29
C ASP A 214 17.67 5.95 -10.28
N GLU A 215 17.31 7.14 -10.76
CA GLU A 215 17.07 8.31 -9.95
C GLU A 215 15.87 8.14 -8.98
N ALA A 216 14.85 7.38 -9.37
CA ALA A 216 13.72 7.11 -8.49
C ALA A 216 14.13 6.27 -7.26
N PHE A 217 15.04 5.31 -7.47
CA PHE A 217 15.63 4.54 -6.38
C PHE A 217 16.51 5.39 -5.48
N ASN A 218 17.32 6.31 -6.06
CA ASN A 218 18.11 7.25 -5.28
C ASN A 218 17.22 8.08 -4.34
N ARG A 219 16.09 8.57 -4.83
CA ARG A 219 15.14 9.35 -4.02
C ARG A 219 14.50 8.53 -2.92
N LEU A 220 14.17 7.26 -3.17
CA LEU A 220 13.71 6.35 -2.13
C LEU A 220 14.76 6.21 -1.02
N LEU A 221 16.03 5.94 -1.38
CA LEU A 221 17.11 5.79 -0.40
C LEU A 221 17.42 7.09 0.35
N ALA A 222 17.34 8.23 -0.32
CA ALA A 222 17.49 9.53 0.33
C ALA A 222 16.41 9.77 1.40
N SER A 223 15.17 9.31 1.15
CA SER A 223 14.11 9.37 2.17
C SER A 223 14.44 8.52 3.40
N PHE A 224 15.08 7.36 3.22
CA PHE A 224 15.52 6.53 4.35
C PHE A 224 16.60 7.21 5.18
N LEU A 225 17.57 7.91 4.55
CA LEU A 225 18.67 8.57 5.28
C LEU A 225 18.15 9.50 6.37
N GLY A 226 17.10 10.26 6.08
CA GLY A 226 16.51 11.19 7.04
C GLY A 226 15.66 10.52 8.14
N LEU A 227 15.28 9.26 7.97
CA LEU A 227 14.34 8.55 8.84
C LEU A 227 15.00 7.57 9.81
N LEU A 228 16.21 7.09 9.48
CA LEU A 228 16.91 6.10 10.30
C LEU A 228 17.64 6.79 11.47
N PRO A 229 17.34 6.46 12.75
CA PRO A 229 17.92 7.11 13.92
C PRO A 229 19.35 6.62 14.21
N LEU A 230 20.21 6.65 13.20
CA LEU A 230 21.64 6.32 13.29
C LEU A 230 22.44 7.60 13.61
N ARG A 231 23.51 7.47 14.39
CA ARG A 231 24.31 8.60 14.84
C ARG A 231 25.32 9.10 13.80
N GLN A 232 25.61 8.26 12.80
CA GLN A 232 26.48 8.61 11.69
C GLN A 232 25.67 8.55 10.37
N GLN A 233 26.11 9.34 9.40
CA GLN A 233 25.51 9.32 8.06
C GLN A 233 25.83 8.00 7.38
N SER A 234 24.79 7.34 6.87
CA SER A 234 24.90 6.09 6.12
C SER A 234 25.21 6.32 4.64
N ASP A 235 25.89 5.38 4.00
CA ASP A 235 26.32 5.44 2.60
C ASP A 235 25.29 4.86 1.63
N LEU A 236 23.98 4.95 1.93
CA LEU A 236 22.90 4.33 1.14
C LEU A 236 22.90 4.76 -0.33
N LEU A 237 23.43 5.96 -0.64
CA LEU A 237 23.51 6.47 -2.01
C LEU A 237 24.78 6.06 -2.75
N ALA A 238 25.74 5.43 -2.08
CA ALA A 238 26.96 4.94 -2.74
C ALA A 238 26.62 3.85 -3.78
N PRO A 239 27.23 3.87 -4.97
CA PRO A 239 26.91 2.94 -6.06
C PRO A 239 26.99 1.46 -5.66
N ALA A 240 28.00 1.10 -4.85
CA ALA A 240 28.21 -0.27 -4.36
C ALA A 240 27.07 -0.72 -3.42
N VAL A 241 26.66 0.15 -2.47
CA VAL A 241 25.59 -0.12 -1.52
C VAL A 241 24.23 -0.23 -2.24
N ARG A 242 23.96 0.67 -3.20
CA ARG A 242 22.75 0.61 -4.02
C ARG A 242 22.64 -0.71 -4.79
N LYS A 243 23.76 -1.13 -5.43
CA LYS A 243 23.81 -2.40 -6.12
C LYS A 243 23.56 -3.56 -5.17
N ALA A 244 24.22 -3.61 -4.02
CA ALA A 244 24.04 -4.66 -3.02
C ALA A 244 22.58 -4.72 -2.51
N LEU A 245 21.94 -3.56 -2.24
CA LEU A 245 20.53 -3.51 -1.87
C LEU A 245 19.63 -4.13 -2.93
N LEU A 246 19.84 -3.82 -4.20
CA LEU A 246 19.04 -4.36 -5.31
C LEU A 246 19.29 -5.86 -5.50
N ASP A 247 20.54 -6.31 -5.46
CA ASP A 247 20.91 -7.72 -5.63
C ASP A 247 20.29 -8.60 -4.52
N HIS A 248 20.31 -8.16 -3.25
CA HIS A 248 19.71 -8.92 -2.14
C HIS A 248 18.20 -8.82 -2.04
N SER A 249 17.57 -7.80 -2.65
CA SER A 249 16.12 -7.58 -2.57
C SER A 249 15.36 -7.95 -3.84
N ASP A 250 16.04 -8.28 -4.93
CA ASP A 250 15.46 -8.41 -6.29
C ASP A 250 14.67 -7.16 -6.70
N GLY A 251 14.98 -5.99 -6.15
CA GLY A 251 14.24 -4.75 -6.38
C GLY A 251 12.80 -4.76 -5.85
N VAL A 252 12.45 -5.66 -4.91
CA VAL A 252 11.12 -5.73 -4.30
C VAL A 252 11.05 -4.79 -3.10
N THR A 253 10.11 -3.84 -3.11
CA THR A 253 10.01 -2.77 -2.10
C THR A 253 10.06 -3.27 -0.66
N VAL A 254 9.24 -4.27 -0.31
CA VAL A 254 9.19 -4.79 1.06
C VAL A 254 10.50 -5.44 1.49
N ARG A 255 11.23 -6.06 0.55
CA ARG A 255 12.55 -6.66 0.85
C ARG A 255 13.61 -5.59 1.05
N ILE A 256 13.59 -4.51 0.23
CA ILE A 256 14.48 -3.36 0.40
C ILE A 256 14.28 -2.73 1.79
N VAL A 257 13.02 -2.46 2.16
CA VAL A 257 12.69 -1.87 3.47
C VAL A 257 13.20 -2.74 4.61
N ARG A 258 12.87 -4.04 4.59
CA ARG A 258 13.31 -4.99 5.63
C ARG A 258 14.82 -5.13 5.70
N LEU A 259 15.51 -5.11 4.56
CA LEU A 259 16.96 -5.17 4.52
C LEU A 259 17.59 -3.93 5.17
N ILE A 260 17.12 -2.74 4.80
CA ILE A 260 17.59 -1.49 5.39
C ILE A 260 17.30 -1.46 6.90
N GLU A 261 16.12 -1.86 7.34
CA GLU A 261 15.76 -1.95 8.76
C GLU A 261 16.70 -2.91 9.51
N ALA A 262 16.96 -4.09 8.96
CA ALA A 262 17.85 -5.08 9.57
C ALA A 262 19.30 -4.59 9.66
N LEU A 263 19.81 -3.96 8.60
CA LEU A 263 21.15 -3.37 8.59
C LEU A 263 21.26 -2.20 9.59
N ALA A 264 20.21 -1.37 9.72
CA ALA A 264 20.18 -0.29 10.70
C ALA A 264 20.16 -0.81 12.15
N ILE A 265 19.40 -1.87 12.42
CA ILE A 265 19.36 -2.53 13.73
C ILE A 265 20.74 -3.12 14.08
N ASP A 266 21.40 -3.78 13.12
CA ASP A 266 22.75 -4.30 13.31
C ASP A 266 23.77 -3.18 13.56
N ALA A 267 23.68 -2.07 12.81
CA ALA A 267 24.53 -0.92 13.00
C ALA A 267 24.40 -0.28 14.40
N ILE A 268 23.19 -0.29 14.98
CA ILE A 268 22.97 0.14 16.37
C ILE A 268 23.57 -0.87 17.35
N ARG A 269 23.33 -2.16 17.17
CA ARG A 269 23.80 -3.22 18.09
C ARG A 269 25.32 -3.38 18.10
N SER A 270 25.95 -3.27 16.93
CA SER A 270 27.42 -3.35 16.80
C SER A 270 28.13 -2.06 17.20
N GLY A 271 27.40 -0.94 17.37
CA GLY A 271 27.99 0.38 17.62
C GLY A 271 28.58 1.05 16.38
N ARG A 272 28.43 0.48 15.19
CA ARG A 272 28.89 1.07 13.91
C ARG A 272 28.16 2.37 13.58
N GLU A 273 26.88 2.46 13.95
CA GLU A 273 26.01 3.64 13.84
C GLU A 273 25.81 4.17 12.41
N ARG A 274 26.14 3.40 11.39
CA ARG A 274 25.91 3.69 9.96
C ARG A 274 25.75 2.41 9.14
N ILE A 275 25.13 2.52 7.97
CA ILE A 275 25.07 1.49 6.95
C ILE A 275 26.08 1.81 5.85
N ASP A 276 27.00 0.90 5.57
CA ASP A 276 28.01 0.95 4.52
C ASP A 276 28.16 -0.43 3.84
N MET A 277 29.15 -0.62 2.96
CA MET A 277 29.36 -1.93 2.31
C MET A 277 29.72 -3.05 3.30
N GLU A 278 30.42 -2.75 4.38
CA GLU A 278 30.78 -3.76 5.39
C GLU A 278 29.54 -4.31 6.11
N SER A 279 28.48 -3.48 6.20
CA SER A 279 27.21 -3.88 6.81
C SER A 279 26.57 -5.08 6.11
N PHE A 280 26.89 -5.32 4.83
CA PHE A 280 26.31 -6.47 4.09
C PHE A 280 26.94 -7.81 4.44
N SER A 281 28.03 -7.85 5.18
CA SER A 281 28.65 -9.10 5.66
C SER A 281 27.73 -9.91 6.60
N VAL A 282 26.78 -9.26 7.27
CA VAL A 282 25.81 -9.90 8.17
C VAL A 282 24.55 -10.40 7.47
N VAL A 283 24.30 -10.02 6.21
CA VAL A 283 23.08 -10.38 5.48
C VAL A 283 22.79 -11.89 5.46
N PRO A 284 23.80 -12.78 5.25
CA PRO A 284 23.56 -14.21 5.26
C PRO A 284 23.00 -14.75 6.59
N SER A 285 23.20 -14.05 7.70
CA SER A 285 22.74 -14.43 9.04
C SER A 285 21.38 -13.83 9.43
N LEU A 286 20.76 -13.03 8.55
CA LEU A 286 19.49 -12.35 8.85
C LEU A 286 18.29 -13.26 8.54
N PRO A 287 17.54 -13.75 9.55
CA PRO A 287 16.46 -14.74 9.34
C PRO A 287 15.30 -14.23 8.48
N LEU A 288 15.13 -12.91 8.40
CA LEU A 288 14.00 -12.25 7.73
C LEU A 288 14.13 -12.15 6.20
N LEU A 289 15.32 -12.43 5.66
CA LEU A 289 15.63 -12.30 4.23
C LEU A 289 15.74 -13.65 3.52
N LEU A 290 15.81 -14.74 4.27
CA LEU A 290 15.85 -16.09 3.69
C LEU A 290 14.53 -16.40 3.00
N SER A 291 14.61 -16.87 1.76
CA SER A 291 13.46 -17.43 1.03
C SER A 291 12.95 -18.67 1.79
N MET A 292 11.73 -19.14 1.46
CA MET A 292 11.22 -20.40 2.05
C MET A 292 12.15 -21.59 1.74
N GLU A 293 12.81 -21.59 0.59
CA GLU A 293 13.78 -22.59 0.17
C GLU A 293 15.08 -22.50 1.00
N ASP A 294 15.57 -21.28 1.23
CA ASP A 294 16.76 -21.05 2.06
C ASP A 294 16.54 -21.41 3.53
N ARG A 295 15.30 -21.21 4.06
CA ARG A 295 14.94 -21.61 5.43
C ARG A 295 14.99 -23.12 5.64
N SER A 296 14.58 -23.92 4.63
CA SER A 296 14.64 -25.37 4.70
C SER A 296 16.08 -25.89 4.74
N HIS A 297 17.03 -25.18 4.13
CA HIS A 297 18.45 -25.55 4.15
C HIS A 297 19.19 -25.07 5.41
N ALA A 298 18.69 -24.00 6.05
CA ALA A 298 19.27 -23.44 7.27
C ALA A 298 18.78 -24.15 8.56
N GLY A 299 17.91 -25.16 8.48
CA GLY A 299 17.41 -25.92 9.64
C GLY A 299 16.57 -25.08 10.61
N ILE A 300 16.02 -23.96 10.16
CA ILE A 300 15.15 -23.09 10.95
C ILE A 300 13.71 -23.48 10.61
N SER A 301 13.11 -24.30 11.47
CA SER A 301 11.68 -24.70 11.44
C SER A 301 10.80 -23.63 12.09
#